data_35e654f4c2e1c19e1756c972bfa9f4a8
#
_entry.id   35e654f4c2e1c19e1756c972bfa9f4a8
#
_cell.length_a   1.000
_cell.length_b   1.000
_cell.length_c   1.000
_cell.angle_alpha   90.00
_cell.angle_beta   90.00
_cell.angle_gamma   90.00
#
_symmetry.space_group_name_H-M   'P 1'
#
loop_
_entity.id
_entity.type
_entity.pdbx_description
1 polymer ?
#
loop_
_entity_poly.entity_id
_entity_poly.type
_entity_poly.pdbx_seq_one_letter_code
_entity_poly.pdbx_strand_id
1 'polypeptide(L)'
;VALDPNTGGIQGLIGRRGEYTFRGFNCAISMQRSPGATIKPISVYAPALEAGYKPDSILKDEPQSYYEAKNFDGTYQGEVPMYEAVAQSLNLPAVWLLNEIGLNKGFNKAKEFGLPLTEADKYYGLALGGLEHGTSPAVMASAYGIFANGGTLYSPHLITKIIDSTGAVIVDKTQPKGKRVISKETSEEMTSMLLGTFSNGTGMSADPYNYTIAGKTGTTESSFDTTKSNDQWMIAY
;
A
#
# COMPACT_ATOMS: atom_id res chain seq x y z
N VAL A 1 -11.63 -5.84 2.20
CA VAL A 1 -11.38 -6.81 1.11
C VAL A 1 -10.37 -7.82 1.60
N ALA A 2 -10.67 -9.11 1.41
CA ALA A 2 -9.71 -10.20 1.58
C ALA A 2 -9.55 -10.90 0.22
N LEU A 3 -8.31 -11.16 -0.21
CA LEU A 3 -8.03 -11.87 -1.44
C LEU A 3 -6.91 -12.89 -1.25
N ASP A 4 -6.89 -13.89 -2.11
CA ASP A 4 -5.78 -14.83 -2.21
C ASP A 4 -4.64 -14.16 -3.00
N PRO A 5 -3.47 -13.93 -2.39
CA PRO A 5 -2.36 -13.27 -3.04
C PRO A 5 -1.77 -14.06 -4.22
N ASN A 6 -1.96 -15.37 -4.25
CA ASN A 6 -1.38 -16.26 -5.29
C ASN A 6 -2.25 -16.36 -6.55
N THR A 7 -3.50 -15.90 -6.47
CA THR A 7 -4.44 -15.99 -7.61
C THR A 7 -5.12 -14.67 -7.93
N GLY A 8 -5.22 -13.74 -6.95
CA GLY A 8 -6.05 -12.53 -7.03
C GLY A 8 -7.54 -12.81 -6.78
N GLY A 9 -7.92 -14.03 -6.44
CA GLY A 9 -9.31 -14.39 -6.13
C GLY A 9 -9.79 -13.69 -4.87
N ILE A 10 -10.87 -12.91 -4.97
CA ILE A 10 -11.47 -12.22 -3.82
C ILE A 10 -12.24 -13.23 -2.97
N GLN A 11 -11.79 -13.43 -1.72
CA GLN A 11 -12.35 -14.36 -0.76
C GLN A 11 -13.44 -13.70 0.11
N GLY A 12 -13.36 -12.40 0.30
CA GLY A 12 -14.34 -11.64 1.05
C GLY A 12 -14.34 -10.17 0.67
N LEU A 13 -15.54 -9.58 0.57
CA LEU A 13 -15.71 -8.19 0.19
C LEU A 13 -16.90 -7.59 0.93
N ILE A 14 -16.66 -6.49 1.65
CA ILE A 14 -17.71 -5.70 2.29
C ILE A 14 -17.61 -4.28 1.74
N GLY A 15 -18.66 -3.86 1.03
CA GLY A 15 -18.69 -2.55 0.38
C GLY A 15 -19.14 -1.41 1.30
N ARG A 16 -19.81 -1.72 2.44
CA ARG A 16 -20.33 -0.71 3.38
C ARG A 16 -20.77 -1.36 4.70
N ARG A 17 -20.68 -0.60 5.77
CA ARG A 17 -21.34 -0.92 7.06
C ARG A 17 -22.68 -0.19 7.16
N GLY A 18 -23.63 -0.75 7.90
CA GLY A 18 -24.94 -0.16 8.13
C GLY A 18 -26.00 -0.60 7.12
N GLU A 19 -26.95 0.27 6.81
CA GLU A 19 -28.08 -0.05 5.96
C GLU A 19 -27.64 -0.40 4.52
N TYR A 20 -28.27 -1.45 4.00
CA TYR A 20 -28.05 -1.93 2.63
C TYR A 20 -28.95 -1.18 1.65
N THR A 21 -28.36 -0.67 0.59
CA THR A 21 -29.06 -0.11 -0.56
C THR A 21 -28.79 -0.97 -1.78
N PHE A 22 -29.81 -1.50 -2.40
CA PHE A 22 -29.69 -2.28 -3.64
C PHE A 22 -28.98 -1.48 -4.73
N ARG A 23 -27.92 -2.03 -5.31
CA ARG A 23 -27.04 -1.34 -6.27
C ARG A 23 -26.42 -0.03 -5.73
N GLY A 24 -26.29 0.10 -4.40
CA GLY A 24 -25.64 1.23 -3.78
C GLY A 24 -24.13 1.28 -4.06
N PHE A 25 -23.50 2.40 -3.70
CA PHE A 25 -22.08 2.61 -3.87
C PHE A 25 -21.26 1.58 -3.05
N ASN A 26 -20.38 0.84 -3.72
CA ASN A 26 -19.54 -0.16 -3.11
C ASN A 26 -18.16 0.45 -2.77
N CYS A 27 -17.96 0.82 -1.49
CA CYS A 27 -16.70 1.43 -1.05
C CYS A 27 -15.48 0.55 -1.27
N ALA A 28 -15.64 -0.78 -1.30
CA ALA A 28 -14.49 -1.68 -1.45
C ALA A 28 -13.84 -1.63 -2.84
N ILE A 29 -14.61 -1.32 -3.88
CA ILE A 29 -14.15 -1.33 -5.29
C ILE A 29 -14.31 0.00 -6.01
N SER A 30 -15.32 0.81 -5.64
CA SER A 30 -15.64 2.06 -6.35
C SER A 30 -15.13 3.31 -5.64
N MET A 31 -14.64 3.17 -4.41
CA MET A 31 -14.09 4.27 -3.64
C MET A 31 -12.79 4.79 -4.28
N GLN A 32 -12.64 6.10 -4.28
CA GLN A 32 -11.43 6.81 -4.69
C GLN A 32 -11.02 7.74 -3.54
N ARG A 33 -10.09 7.26 -2.70
CA ARG A 33 -9.60 8.00 -1.52
C ARG A 33 -8.09 7.90 -1.43
N SER A 34 -7.48 8.91 -0.82
CA SER A 34 -6.05 8.87 -0.50
C SER A 34 -5.74 7.67 0.40
N PRO A 35 -4.76 6.83 0.05
CA PRO A 35 -4.35 5.69 0.88
C PRO A 35 -3.50 6.12 2.10
N GLY A 36 -3.13 7.40 2.19
CA GLY A 36 -2.22 7.87 3.22
C GLY A 36 -0.90 7.10 3.24
N ALA A 37 -0.36 6.88 4.42
CA ALA A 37 0.93 6.22 4.61
C ALA A 37 0.98 4.75 4.15
N THR A 38 -0.15 4.11 3.80
CA THR A 38 -0.13 2.75 3.24
C THR A 38 0.51 2.69 1.85
N ILE A 39 0.70 3.82 1.18
CA ILE A 39 1.41 3.87 -0.10
C ILE A 39 2.94 3.77 0.03
N LYS A 40 3.51 4.11 1.20
CA LYS A 40 4.96 4.19 1.41
C LYS A 40 5.72 2.91 1.02
N PRO A 41 5.28 1.71 1.40
CA PRO A 41 5.92 0.47 0.97
C PRO A 41 5.97 0.33 -0.55
N ILE A 42 4.97 0.84 -1.26
CA ILE A 42 4.78 0.68 -2.70
C ILE A 42 5.61 1.71 -3.50
N SER A 43 5.46 2.99 -3.14
CA SER A 43 6.04 4.11 -3.91
C SER A 43 7.45 4.52 -3.47
N VAL A 44 7.87 4.11 -2.27
CA VAL A 44 9.15 4.55 -1.68
C VAL A 44 10.06 3.36 -1.34
N TYR A 45 9.63 2.50 -0.43
CA TYR A 45 10.52 1.50 0.15
C TYR A 45 10.82 0.33 -0.79
N ALA A 46 9.81 -0.22 -1.50
CA ALA A 46 10.07 -1.28 -2.48
C ALA A 46 11.01 -0.84 -3.61
N PRO A 47 10.79 0.32 -4.28
CA PRO A 47 11.75 0.79 -5.27
C PRO A 47 13.11 1.16 -4.68
N ALA A 48 13.22 1.53 -3.41
CA ALA A 48 14.49 1.76 -2.74
C ALA A 48 15.27 0.44 -2.52
N LEU A 49 14.60 -0.61 -2.04
CA LEU A 49 15.20 -1.95 -1.93
C LEU A 49 15.68 -2.48 -3.30
N GLU A 50 14.87 -2.32 -4.35
CA GLU A 50 15.27 -2.66 -5.73
C GLU A 50 16.47 -1.81 -6.24
N ALA A 51 16.67 -0.62 -5.68
CA ALA A 51 17.83 0.24 -5.98
C ALA A 51 19.06 -0.06 -5.12
N GLY A 52 19.01 -1.05 -4.22
CA GLY A 52 20.15 -1.51 -3.42
C GLY A 52 20.16 -1.01 -1.97
N TYR A 53 19.16 -0.24 -1.54
CA TYR A 53 18.97 0.03 -0.12
C TYR A 53 18.65 -1.25 0.64
N LYS A 54 18.91 -1.28 1.93
CA LYS A 54 18.65 -2.42 2.81
C LYS A 54 17.79 -1.98 4.01
N PRO A 55 17.11 -2.91 4.69
CA PRO A 55 16.29 -2.57 5.86
C PRO A 55 17.03 -1.78 6.95
N ASP A 56 18.32 -1.95 7.11
CA ASP A 56 19.19 -1.23 8.05
C ASP A 56 19.81 0.05 7.48
N SER A 57 19.56 0.39 6.22
CA SER A 57 20.03 1.64 5.61
C SER A 57 19.55 2.85 6.42
N ILE A 58 20.46 3.78 6.68
CA ILE A 58 20.16 5.00 7.44
C ILE A 58 19.51 6.02 6.51
N LEU A 59 18.37 6.51 6.91
CA LEU A 59 17.57 7.53 6.22
C LEU A 59 17.62 8.84 7.01
N LYS A 60 17.40 9.96 6.35
CA LYS A 60 17.30 11.27 7.00
C LYS A 60 15.88 11.55 7.46
N ASP A 61 15.76 11.79 8.75
CA ASP A 61 14.52 12.22 9.41
C ASP A 61 14.65 13.68 9.82
N GLU A 62 14.64 14.56 8.82
CA GLU A 62 14.77 16.01 8.96
C GLU A 62 13.94 16.74 7.89
N PRO A 63 13.52 18.00 8.14
CA PRO A 63 12.80 18.81 7.15
C PRO A 63 13.58 18.97 5.84
N GLN A 64 12.89 18.86 4.72
CA GLN A 64 13.46 18.99 3.38
C GLN A 64 13.04 20.31 2.74
N SER A 65 13.95 20.97 1.99
CA SER A 65 13.69 22.25 1.34
C SER A 65 12.82 22.14 0.08
N TYR A 66 12.75 20.96 -0.52
CA TYR A 66 12.04 20.72 -1.79
C TYR A 66 10.58 20.24 -1.62
N TYR A 67 10.18 19.86 -0.40
CA TYR A 67 8.81 19.49 -0.08
C TYR A 67 8.52 19.66 1.41
N GLU A 68 7.48 20.41 1.74
CA GLU A 68 7.08 20.60 3.14
C GLU A 68 6.32 19.38 3.65
N ALA A 69 6.91 18.67 4.59
CA ALA A 69 6.31 17.55 5.31
C ALA A 69 6.66 17.62 6.80
N LYS A 70 5.88 16.92 7.62
CA LYS A 70 6.13 16.75 9.06
C LYS A 70 5.82 15.32 9.47
N ASN A 71 6.53 14.80 10.47
CA ASN A 71 6.11 13.60 11.16
C ASN A 71 4.83 13.88 11.97
N PHE A 72 4.07 12.84 12.29
CA PHE A 72 2.77 12.98 12.93
C PHE A 72 2.83 13.75 14.27
N ASP A 73 3.89 13.52 15.04
CA ASP A 73 4.14 14.19 16.34
C ASP A 73 4.87 15.52 16.22
N GLY A 74 5.24 15.93 15.00
CA GLY A 74 5.98 17.15 14.72
C GLY A 74 7.47 17.09 15.09
N THR A 75 7.97 15.95 15.55
CA THR A 75 9.39 15.74 15.91
C THR A 75 10.17 15.04 14.81
N TYR A 76 11.49 15.08 14.88
CA TYR A 76 12.41 14.35 14.01
C TYR A 76 13.69 14.00 14.72
N GLN A 77 14.36 12.92 14.29
CA GLN A 77 15.51 12.31 14.98
C GLN A 77 16.85 12.58 14.27
N GLY A 78 16.81 13.22 13.08
CA GLY A 78 17.97 13.44 12.23
C GLY A 78 18.32 12.22 11.36
N GLU A 79 18.58 11.09 11.97
CA GLU A 79 18.86 9.82 11.26
C GLU A 79 18.07 8.66 11.87
N VAL A 80 17.59 7.76 11.01
CA VAL A 80 16.80 6.61 11.43
C VAL A 80 17.00 5.43 10.46
N PRO A 81 17.10 4.17 10.93
CA PRO A 81 17.15 3.03 10.02
C PRO A 81 15.81 2.84 9.31
N MET A 82 15.86 2.34 8.07
CA MET A 82 14.68 2.19 7.22
C MET A 82 13.58 1.33 7.87
N TYR A 83 13.94 0.23 8.53
CA TYR A 83 12.96 -0.64 9.20
C TYR A 83 12.16 0.12 10.28
N GLU A 84 12.80 1.03 10.99
CA GLU A 84 12.13 1.84 12.01
C GLU A 84 11.27 2.94 11.38
N ALA A 85 11.77 3.60 10.34
CA ALA A 85 10.97 4.57 9.58
C ALA A 85 9.69 3.94 9.02
N VAL A 86 9.73 2.68 8.60
CA VAL A 86 8.55 1.90 8.16
C VAL A 86 7.61 1.62 9.32
N ALA A 87 8.13 1.06 10.43
CA ALA A 87 7.33 0.67 11.61
C ALA A 87 6.62 1.87 12.24
N GLN A 88 7.34 2.98 12.44
CA GLN A 88 6.83 4.22 13.02
C GLN A 88 6.09 5.11 11.99
N SER A 89 6.09 4.69 10.73
CA SER A 89 5.41 5.44 9.65
C SER A 89 5.89 6.89 9.49
N LEU A 90 7.19 7.15 9.69
CA LEU A 90 7.76 8.48 9.59
C LEU A 90 7.57 9.06 8.17
N ASN A 91 7.27 10.36 8.09
CA ASN A 91 6.98 11.05 6.83
C ASN A 91 8.26 11.60 6.19
N LEU A 92 9.09 12.25 6.99
CA LEU A 92 10.31 12.91 6.50
C LEU A 92 11.28 11.93 5.83
N PRO A 93 11.58 10.74 6.42
CA PRO A 93 12.44 9.75 5.77
C PRO A 93 11.84 9.22 4.46
N ALA A 94 10.52 9.08 4.38
CA ALA A 94 9.87 8.61 3.15
C ALA A 94 10.00 9.62 2.01
N VAL A 95 9.81 10.91 2.28
CA VAL A 95 9.97 11.98 1.30
C VAL A 95 11.44 12.10 0.88
N TRP A 96 12.37 12.07 1.84
CA TRP A 96 13.79 12.09 1.56
C TRP A 96 14.21 10.92 0.66
N LEU A 97 13.81 9.71 1.01
CA LEU A 97 14.18 8.51 0.26
C LEU A 97 13.60 8.51 -1.16
N LEU A 98 12.36 9.00 -1.34
CA LEU A 98 11.79 9.15 -2.67
C LEU A 98 12.61 10.11 -3.55
N ASN A 99 13.16 11.18 -2.94
CA ASN A 99 14.07 12.09 -3.66
C ASN A 99 15.39 11.38 -4.03
N GLU A 100 16.00 10.65 -3.12
CA GLU A 100 17.28 9.94 -3.35
C GLU A 100 17.17 8.89 -4.46
N ILE A 101 16.12 8.08 -4.47
CA ILE A 101 15.92 7.08 -5.52
C ILE A 101 15.42 7.68 -6.84
N GLY A 102 14.86 8.87 -6.78
CA GLY A 102 14.25 9.60 -7.89
C GLY A 102 12.74 9.38 -8.00
N LEU A 103 12.01 10.49 -8.07
CA LEU A 103 10.54 10.54 -8.14
C LEU A 103 9.96 9.64 -9.25
N ASN A 104 10.60 9.60 -10.43
CA ASN A 104 10.15 8.75 -11.53
C ASN A 104 10.17 7.26 -11.19
N LYS A 105 11.15 6.79 -10.42
CA LYS A 105 11.23 5.38 -10.00
C LYS A 105 10.07 5.03 -9.07
N GLY A 106 9.81 5.87 -8.07
CA GLY A 106 8.69 5.67 -7.15
C GLY A 106 7.35 5.69 -7.87
N PHE A 107 7.13 6.67 -8.74
CA PHE A 107 5.92 6.80 -9.53
C PHE A 107 5.68 5.60 -10.46
N ASN A 108 6.68 5.20 -11.22
CA ASN A 108 6.57 4.05 -12.13
C ASN A 108 6.35 2.74 -11.37
N LYS A 109 7.05 2.55 -10.24
CA LYS A 109 6.87 1.36 -9.40
C LYS A 109 5.46 1.29 -8.83
N ALA A 110 4.90 2.39 -8.36
CA ALA A 110 3.52 2.42 -7.88
C ALA A 110 2.50 2.08 -8.98
N LYS A 111 2.73 2.50 -10.22
CA LYS A 111 1.93 2.06 -11.38
C LYS A 111 2.09 0.56 -11.66
N GLU A 112 3.29 0.01 -11.55
CA GLU A 112 3.53 -1.44 -11.69
C GLU A 112 2.82 -2.27 -10.62
N PHE A 113 2.65 -1.72 -9.41
CA PHE A 113 1.83 -2.29 -8.33
C PHE A 113 0.33 -2.22 -8.59
N GLY A 114 -0.11 -1.59 -9.68
CA GLY A 114 -1.51 -1.50 -10.08
C GLY A 114 -2.25 -0.27 -9.56
N LEU A 115 -1.56 0.73 -9.00
CA LEU A 115 -2.20 1.96 -8.56
C LEU A 115 -2.62 2.80 -9.79
N PRO A 116 -3.85 3.39 -9.77
CA PRO A 116 -4.39 4.17 -10.88
C PRO A 116 -3.85 5.61 -10.89
N LEU A 117 -2.52 5.76 -11.02
CA LEU A 117 -1.86 7.06 -10.98
C LEU A 117 -1.97 7.82 -12.32
N THR A 118 -2.11 9.14 -12.22
CA THR A 118 -2.03 10.10 -13.33
C THR A 118 -0.71 10.86 -13.29
N GLU A 119 -0.41 11.65 -14.32
CA GLU A 119 0.79 12.50 -14.30
C GLU A 119 0.75 13.59 -13.20
N ALA A 120 -0.45 13.98 -12.72
CA ALA A 120 -0.61 14.89 -11.60
C ALA A 120 -0.10 14.32 -10.27
N ASP A 121 -0.03 12.99 -10.14
CA ASP A 121 0.50 12.30 -8.95
C ASP A 121 2.05 12.26 -8.91
N LYS A 122 2.70 12.78 -9.94
CA LYS A 122 4.15 12.76 -10.06
C LYS A 122 4.80 13.93 -9.32
N TYR A 123 4.72 13.91 -8.01
CA TYR A 123 5.31 14.87 -7.09
C TYR A 123 5.62 14.19 -5.75
N TYR A 124 6.35 14.87 -4.84
CA TYR A 124 6.81 14.24 -3.60
C TYR A 124 5.69 13.86 -2.61
N GLY A 125 4.51 14.46 -2.73
CA GLY A 125 3.31 14.02 -1.99
C GLY A 125 2.90 12.57 -2.26
N LEU A 126 3.36 11.98 -3.37
CA LEU A 126 3.22 10.55 -3.65
C LEU A 126 3.76 9.68 -2.52
N ALA A 127 4.86 10.09 -1.86
CA ALA A 127 5.42 9.37 -0.71
C ALA A 127 4.44 9.26 0.47
N LEU A 128 3.47 10.17 0.57
CA LEU A 128 2.55 10.28 1.70
C LEU A 128 1.09 9.93 1.34
N GLY A 129 0.86 9.52 0.10
CA GLY A 129 -0.48 9.17 -0.38
C GLY A 129 -1.28 10.34 -0.95
N GLY A 130 -0.63 11.47 -1.23
CA GLY A 130 -1.24 12.57 -1.95
C GLY A 130 -1.51 12.18 -3.40
N LEU A 131 -2.71 11.69 -3.69
CA LEU A 131 -3.13 11.26 -5.02
C LEU A 131 -4.31 12.11 -5.50
N GLU A 132 -4.29 12.49 -6.79
CA GLU A 132 -5.35 13.29 -7.41
C GLU A 132 -6.73 12.63 -7.29
N HIS A 133 -6.80 11.36 -7.63
CA HIS A 133 -8.06 10.61 -7.57
C HIS A 133 -8.13 9.60 -6.43
N GLY A 134 -6.99 9.28 -5.83
CA GLY A 134 -6.93 8.25 -4.77
C GLY A 134 -7.01 6.82 -5.32
N THR A 135 -7.42 5.89 -4.45
CA THR A 135 -7.46 4.45 -4.74
C THR A 135 -8.58 3.77 -3.96
N SER A 136 -8.77 2.47 -4.16
CA SER A 136 -9.77 1.67 -3.47
C SER A 136 -9.14 0.56 -2.60
N PRO A 137 -9.87 0.04 -1.59
CA PRO A 137 -9.44 -1.10 -0.80
C PRO A 137 -9.07 -2.34 -1.64
N ALA A 138 -9.79 -2.61 -2.72
CA ALA A 138 -9.48 -3.75 -3.60
C ALA A 138 -8.14 -3.57 -4.32
N VAL A 139 -7.85 -2.37 -4.81
CA VAL A 139 -6.56 -2.05 -5.44
C VAL A 139 -5.42 -2.17 -4.44
N MET A 140 -5.58 -1.60 -3.24
CA MET A 140 -4.55 -1.66 -2.20
C MET A 140 -4.32 -3.08 -1.67
N ALA A 141 -5.38 -3.88 -1.49
CA ALA A 141 -5.24 -5.29 -1.12
C ALA A 141 -4.48 -6.08 -2.18
N SER A 142 -4.77 -5.85 -3.47
CA SER A 142 -4.04 -6.47 -4.58
C SER A 142 -2.55 -6.06 -4.61
N ALA A 143 -2.27 -4.78 -4.38
CA ALA A 143 -0.90 -4.27 -4.31
C ALA A 143 -0.09 -4.91 -3.17
N TYR A 144 -0.69 -5.07 -1.98
CA TYR A 144 -0.03 -5.75 -0.86
C TYR A 144 0.09 -7.26 -1.05
N GLY A 145 -0.78 -7.87 -1.83
CA GLY A 145 -0.66 -9.25 -2.26
C GLY A 145 0.69 -9.56 -2.94
N ILE A 146 1.31 -8.56 -3.59
CA ILE A 146 2.64 -8.67 -4.19
C ILE A 146 3.71 -8.96 -3.12
N PHE A 147 3.63 -8.32 -1.96
CA PHE A 147 4.54 -8.61 -0.85
C PHE A 147 4.29 -9.99 -0.25
N ALA A 148 3.03 -10.40 -0.14
CA ALA A 148 2.65 -11.69 0.44
C ALA A 148 3.09 -12.90 -0.39
N ASN A 149 3.19 -12.76 -1.73
CA ASN A 149 3.41 -13.88 -2.65
C ASN A 149 4.81 -13.93 -3.29
N GLY A 150 5.75 -13.12 -2.78
CA GLY A 150 7.12 -13.10 -3.31
C GLY A 150 7.29 -12.25 -4.57
N GLY A 151 6.42 -11.28 -4.83
CA GLY A 151 6.66 -10.21 -5.79
C GLY A 151 5.83 -10.21 -7.07
N THR A 152 4.69 -10.90 -7.11
CA THR A 152 3.86 -11.05 -8.32
C THR A 152 2.49 -10.41 -8.15
N LEU A 153 2.09 -9.58 -9.11
CA LEU A 153 0.75 -8.99 -9.18
C LEU A 153 -0.21 -9.93 -9.88
N TYR A 154 -1.34 -10.23 -9.24
CA TYR A 154 -2.50 -10.88 -9.84
C TYR A 154 -3.70 -9.94 -9.84
N SER A 155 -4.44 -9.92 -10.96
CA SER A 155 -5.64 -9.06 -11.07
C SER A 155 -6.75 -9.56 -10.15
N PRO A 156 -7.34 -8.71 -9.31
CA PRO A 156 -8.45 -9.09 -8.44
C PRO A 156 -9.66 -9.56 -9.27
N HIS A 157 -10.29 -10.64 -8.83
CA HIS A 157 -11.49 -11.16 -9.49
C HIS A 157 -12.39 -11.93 -8.52
N LEU A 158 -13.69 -11.91 -8.80
CA LEU A 158 -14.71 -12.67 -8.07
C LEU A 158 -15.15 -13.91 -8.84
N ILE A 159 -15.03 -13.86 -10.18
CA ILE A 159 -15.48 -14.92 -11.08
C ILE A 159 -14.27 -15.63 -11.62
N THR A 160 -14.18 -16.93 -11.39
CA THR A 160 -13.09 -17.78 -11.89
C THR A 160 -13.39 -18.36 -13.27
N LYS A 161 -14.66 -18.68 -13.57
CA LYS A 161 -15.05 -19.26 -14.85
C LYS A 161 -16.49 -18.95 -15.22
N ILE A 162 -16.74 -18.66 -16.50
CA ILE A 162 -18.08 -18.55 -17.09
C ILE A 162 -18.13 -19.48 -18.29
N ILE A 163 -19.17 -20.32 -18.31
CA ILE A 163 -19.49 -21.24 -19.41
C ILE A 163 -20.89 -20.93 -19.91
N ASP A 164 -21.09 -20.85 -21.21
CA ASP A 164 -22.41 -20.60 -21.79
C ASP A 164 -23.26 -21.89 -21.85
N SER A 165 -24.51 -21.78 -22.34
CA SER A 165 -25.45 -22.88 -22.45
C SER A 165 -25.03 -23.99 -23.46
N THR A 166 -24.06 -23.70 -24.33
CA THR A 166 -23.50 -24.66 -25.30
C THR A 166 -22.28 -25.39 -24.78
N GLY A 167 -21.77 -25.01 -23.59
CA GLY A 167 -20.53 -25.53 -22.98
C GLY A 167 -19.28 -24.77 -23.40
N ALA A 168 -19.40 -23.68 -24.18
CA ALA A 168 -18.26 -22.87 -24.55
C ALA A 168 -17.80 -22.01 -23.36
N VAL A 169 -16.50 -21.94 -23.14
CA VAL A 169 -15.88 -21.15 -22.08
C VAL A 169 -15.78 -19.69 -22.52
N ILE A 170 -16.48 -18.79 -21.82
CA ILE A 170 -16.46 -17.33 -22.07
C ILE A 170 -15.37 -16.66 -21.26
N VAL A 171 -15.20 -17.06 -19.99
CA VAL A 171 -14.16 -16.55 -19.08
C VAL A 171 -13.49 -17.73 -18.40
N ASP A 172 -12.19 -17.76 -18.38
CA ASP A 172 -11.41 -18.71 -17.58
C ASP A 172 -10.26 -17.97 -16.85
N LYS A 173 -10.35 -17.92 -15.53
CA LYS A 173 -9.34 -17.41 -14.58
C LYS A 173 -8.94 -18.48 -13.58
N THR A 174 -9.16 -19.74 -13.87
CA THR A 174 -8.77 -20.88 -13.00
C THR A 174 -7.27 -21.00 -12.84
N GLN A 175 -6.50 -20.49 -13.83
CA GLN A 175 -5.05 -20.38 -13.79
C GLN A 175 -4.65 -18.93 -14.14
N PRO A 176 -4.79 -17.99 -13.21
CA PRO A 176 -4.50 -16.58 -13.48
C PRO A 176 -3.02 -16.38 -13.76
N LYS A 177 -2.72 -15.53 -14.76
CA LYS A 177 -1.34 -15.15 -15.09
C LYS A 177 -0.93 -13.96 -14.23
N GLY A 178 0.11 -14.16 -13.42
CA GLY A 178 0.72 -13.08 -12.64
C GLY A 178 1.78 -12.33 -13.44
N LYS A 179 1.98 -11.06 -13.05
CA LYS A 179 3.08 -10.21 -13.55
C LYS A 179 4.05 -9.96 -12.41
N ARG A 180 5.33 -10.32 -12.58
CA ARG A 180 6.37 -9.96 -11.61
C ARG A 180 6.56 -8.45 -11.55
N VAL A 181 6.56 -7.89 -10.33
CA VAL A 181 6.69 -6.46 -10.04
C VAL A 181 7.97 -6.17 -9.27
N ILE A 182 8.32 -7.01 -8.32
CA ILE A 182 9.53 -6.92 -7.50
C ILE A 182 10.20 -8.29 -7.38
N SER A 183 11.45 -8.30 -6.97
CA SER A 183 12.17 -9.54 -6.67
C SER A 183 11.60 -10.22 -5.42
N LYS A 184 11.87 -11.53 -5.28
CA LYS A 184 11.52 -12.28 -4.08
C LYS A 184 12.25 -11.70 -2.85
N GLU A 185 13.53 -11.33 -3.01
CA GLU A 185 14.33 -10.72 -1.96
C GLU A 185 13.68 -9.41 -1.46
N THR A 186 13.31 -8.51 -2.36
CA THR A 186 12.61 -7.26 -2.01
C THR A 186 11.30 -7.53 -1.26
N SER A 187 10.54 -8.54 -1.67
CA SER A 187 9.31 -8.95 -0.98
C SER A 187 9.58 -9.42 0.46
N GLU A 188 10.61 -10.24 0.65
CA GLU A 188 11.02 -10.77 1.96
C GLU A 188 11.55 -9.66 2.88
N GLU A 189 12.41 -8.78 2.37
CA GLU A 189 12.93 -7.62 3.10
C GLU A 189 11.80 -6.66 3.50
N MET A 190 10.85 -6.37 2.59
CA MET A 190 9.68 -5.55 2.89
C MET A 190 8.81 -6.19 3.97
N THR A 191 8.52 -7.48 3.85
CA THR A 191 7.73 -8.22 4.85
C THR A 191 8.39 -8.14 6.23
N SER A 192 9.70 -8.32 6.31
CA SER A 192 10.42 -8.21 7.58
C SER A 192 10.27 -6.84 8.24
N MET A 193 10.29 -5.75 7.47
CA MET A 193 10.05 -4.39 7.99
C MET A 193 8.59 -4.17 8.38
N LEU A 194 7.64 -4.72 7.61
CA LEU A 194 6.20 -4.57 7.87
C LEU A 194 5.72 -5.34 9.09
N LEU A 195 6.44 -6.36 9.56
CA LEU A 195 6.23 -7.00 10.87
C LEU A 195 6.39 -5.99 12.01
N GLY A 196 7.33 -5.07 11.89
CA GLY A 196 7.58 -4.00 12.87
C GLY A 196 6.38 -3.11 13.12
N THR A 197 5.49 -2.93 12.14
CA THR A 197 4.27 -2.11 12.29
C THR A 197 3.41 -2.60 13.47
N PHE A 198 3.32 -3.92 13.68
CA PHE A 198 2.48 -4.52 14.72
C PHE A 198 3.25 -4.88 15.99
N SER A 199 4.56 -5.12 15.90
CA SER A 199 5.37 -5.48 17.07
C SER A 199 5.80 -4.27 17.90
N ASN A 200 6.18 -3.17 17.29
CA ASN A 200 6.68 -1.95 17.95
C ASN A 200 6.30 -0.64 17.26
N GLY A 201 5.41 -0.69 16.25
CA GLY A 201 5.04 0.44 15.43
C GLY A 201 3.60 0.90 15.59
N THR A 202 3.08 1.54 14.56
CA THR A 202 1.77 2.22 14.57
C THR A 202 0.57 1.29 14.66
N GLY A 203 0.74 -0.01 14.46
CA GLY A 203 -0.32 -1.03 14.46
C GLY A 203 -0.39 -1.90 15.72
N MET A 204 0.41 -1.62 16.76
CA MET A 204 0.52 -2.46 17.97
C MET A 204 -0.84 -2.82 18.61
N SER A 205 -1.78 -1.90 18.62
CA SER A 205 -3.12 -2.15 19.20
C SER A 205 -3.99 -3.11 18.37
N ALA A 206 -3.57 -3.45 17.17
CA ALA A 206 -4.24 -4.37 16.26
C ALA A 206 -3.47 -5.70 16.08
N ASP A 207 -2.44 -5.93 16.88
CA ASP A 207 -1.65 -7.17 16.84
C ASP A 207 -2.52 -8.37 17.26
N PRO A 208 -2.72 -9.39 16.40
CA PRO A 208 -3.49 -10.57 16.74
C PRO A 208 -2.65 -11.54 17.58
N TYR A 209 -3.19 -11.96 18.70
CA TYR A 209 -2.50 -12.73 19.75
C TYR A 209 -1.80 -14.03 19.29
N ASN A 210 -2.26 -14.66 18.22
CA ASN A 210 -1.79 -15.99 17.82
C ASN A 210 -1.35 -16.07 16.34
N TYR A 211 -1.20 -14.93 15.68
CA TYR A 211 -0.83 -14.89 14.26
C TYR A 211 0.28 -13.88 14.05
N THR A 212 1.23 -14.25 13.21
CA THR A 212 2.21 -13.29 12.69
C THR A 212 1.57 -12.50 11.58
N ILE A 213 1.66 -11.17 11.65
CA ILE A 213 1.02 -10.27 10.70
C ILE A 213 2.02 -9.22 10.22
N ALA A 214 2.12 -9.04 8.92
CA ALA A 214 2.86 -7.95 8.29
C ALA A 214 1.89 -6.97 7.64
N GLY A 215 2.15 -5.68 7.71
CA GLY A 215 1.25 -4.71 7.09
C GLY A 215 1.57 -3.26 7.43
N LYS A 216 0.67 -2.37 7.08
CA LYS A 216 0.85 -0.94 7.22
C LYS A 216 -0.46 -0.25 7.59
N THR A 217 -0.38 0.70 8.50
CA THR A 217 -1.42 1.66 8.80
C THR A 217 -1.31 2.89 7.91
N GLY A 218 -2.40 3.58 7.69
CA GLY A 218 -2.45 4.86 7.00
C GLY A 218 -3.56 5.75 7.56
N THR A 219 -3.27 7.03 7.68
CA THR A 219 -4.23 8.03 8.14
C THR A 219 -4.11 9.23 7.21
N THR A 220 -5.25 9.80 6.83
CA THR A 220 -5.31 11.06 6.09
C THR A 220 -5.93 12.13 6.97
N GLU A 221 -5.43 13.36 6.85
CA GLU A 221 -5.98 14.50 7.58
C GLU A 221 -7.27 14.99 6.93
N SER A 222 -8.19 15.50 7.75
CA SER A 222 -9.38 16.16 7.25
C SER A 222 -9.03 17.54 6.72
N SER A 223 -9.53 17.90 5.54
CA SER A 223 -9.40 19.23 4.97
C SER A 223 -10.22 20.30 5.73
N PHE A 224 -11.18 19.86 6.56
CA PHE A 224 -12.04 20.77 7.32
C PHE A 224 -11.60 20.95 8.78
N ASP A 225 -10.94 19.94 9.35
CA ASP A 225 -10.49 19.92 10.74
C ASP A 225 -9.22 19.06 10.85
N THR A 226 -8.07 19.70 10.86
CA THR A 226 -6.76 19.01 10.90
C THR A 226 -6.52 18.23 12.19
N THR A 227 -7.38 18.39 13.20
CA THR A 227 -7.35 17.58 14.44
C THR A 227 -8.03 16.22 14.27
N LYS A 228 -8.71 15.99 13.14
CA LYS A 228 -9.45 14.76 12.84
C LYS A 228 -8.87 14.06 11.62
N SER A 229 -8.91 12.73 11.66
CA SER A 229 -8.63 11.90 10.50
C SER A 229 -9.81 11.89 9.53
N ASN A 230 -9.53 11.94 8.25
CA ASN A 230 -10.54 11.78 7.19
C ASN A 230 -10.73 10.32 6.83
N ASP A 231 -9.64 9.59 6.58
CA ASP A 231 -9.64 8.18 6.31
C ASP A 231 -8.63 7.45 7.20
N GLN A 232 -9.00 6.27 7.63
CA GLN A 232 -8.12 5.35 8.36
C GLN A 232 -8.00 4.04 7.60
N TRP A 233 -6.77 3.65 7.31
CA TRP A 233 -6.42 2.48 6.54
C TRP A 233 -5.59 1.51 7.37
N MET A 234 -5.85 0.23 7.18
CA MET A 234 -4.97 -0.86 7.57
C MET A 234 -4.97 -1.91 6.46
N ILE A 235 -3.79 -2.31 6.03
CA ILE A 235 -3.61 -3.37 5.05
C ILE A 235 -2.59 -4.34 5.63
N ALA A 236 -2.93 -5.63 5.64
CA ALA A 236 -2.10 -6.64 6.26
C ALA A 236 -2.23 -8.00 5.56
N TYR A 237 -1.24 -8.85 5.77
CA TYR A 237 -1.18 -10.23 5.25
C TYR A 237 -0.38 -11.12 6.21
#